data_038e2ca2b85fc91310f9f94028506b70
#
_entry.id   038e2ca2b85fc91310f9f94028506b70
#
_cell.length_a   1.000
_cell.length_b   1.000
_cell.length_c   1.000
_cell.angle_alpha   90.00
_cell.angle_beta   90.00
_cell.angle_gamma   90.00
#
_symmetry.space_group_name_H-M   'P 1'
#
loop_
_entity.id
_entity.type
_entity.pdbx_description
1 polymer ?
#
loop_
_entity_poly.entity_id
_entity_poly.type
_entity_poly.pdbx_seq_one_letter_code
_entity_poly.pdbx_strand_id
1 'polypeptide(L)'
;MSEVWSLARTWWTKAWRWLTSMRTALALLFLLAIAAIPGSLLPQRSLNESNVNEYLENNGKIAQIYDKLQLFDVFESAWFAAIFTLLTISLVGCIIPRSWEHYKAWKAQPTRAPKFLERMPQHASATLSKDVDAAGEDVEKLLKGWRVATYSADDDRAGVRSYSAERGYTRELCNLIFHIGLVAMLLTIAAGKLLHYEGQVIVVTESGSYENAVDIDQSTEFCNTSTSNFDSFRAGALFDGTGLHPFCFVAHDFTAEYLPNGQAKMFTSNVSYATGEDIYTDSENWEDYELKVNHPLRLAGDRVYLQGHGYAPTVTVEWPNGEKRTQTWQFRPDDLTYFLSSGAMRFDPPAGMHPDLYERRQNQIAIQGLFAPTAQWQGEEKNILASAFPAMRDPALAIDIYRGDAGLDTGVGQNIFDLDQSLIHSGQLQKIERVNLQQGDSVTLDDGTKVTFDGASEYANYQISHDPMQKWVLFSTLIMLGTLVGSLIIKRRRIWVRLHPNDDGTTRVEMAGLARTDSAGWGEEFGALHRKLHDLPDPDEVEEDELYSDD
;
A
#
# COMPACT_ATOMS: atom_id res chain seq x y z
N MET A 1 -10.25 -49.46 -11.20
CA MET A 1 -9.69 -48.11 -11.57
C MET A 1 -10.76 -47.15 -12.09
N SER A 2 -11.75 -47.58 -12.91
CA SER A 2 -12.82 -46.72 -13.45
C SER A 2 -13.74 -46.10 -12.38
N GLU A 3 -14.10 -46.81 -11.32
CA GLU A 3 -14.97 -46.32 -10.26
C GLU A 3 -14.28 -45.25 -9.38
N VAL A 4 -13.00 -45.44 -9.08
CA VAL A 4 -12.22 -44.44 -8.30
C VAL A 4 -12.10 -43.11 -9.08
N TRP A 5 -11.88 -43.18 -10.39
CA TRP A 5 -11.86 -42.03 -11.27
C TRP A 5 -13.23 -41.34 -11.38
N SER A 6 -14.33 -42.08 -11.40
CA SER A 6 -15.68 -41.49 -11.43
C SER A 6 -16.04 -40.80 -10.11
N LEU A 7 -15.67 -41.39 -8.97
CA LEU A 7 -15.85 -40.81 -7.65
C LEU A 7 -14.99 -39.54 -7.49
N ALA A 8 -13.72 -39.60 -7.86
CA ALA A 8 -12.83 -38.44 -7.81
C ALA A 8 -13.34 -37.28 -8.67
N ARG A 9 -13.82 -37.56 -9.90
CA ARG A 9 -14.44 -36.58 -10.79
C ARG A 9 -15.71 -35.96 -10.17
N THR A 10 -16.52 -36.75 -9.50
CA THR A 10 -17.77 -36.29 -8.87
C THR A 10 -17.44 -35.37 -7.67
N TRP A 11 -16.47 -35.74 -6.85
CA TRP A 11 -16.01 -34.92 -5.75
C TRP A 11 -15.38 -33.60 -6.23
N TRP A 12 -14.55 -33.66 -7.28
CA TRP A 12 -13.96 -32.48 -7.90
C TRP A 12 -15.03 -31.51 -8.43
N THR A 13 -16.03 -32.00 -9.14
CA THR A 13 -17.10 -31.15 -9.67
C THR A 13 -17.96 -30.53 -8.55
N LYS A 14 -18.19 -31.23 -7.45
CA LYS A 14 -18.91 -30.70 -6.29
C LYS A 14 -18.08 -29.64 -5.58
N ALA A 15 -16.79 -29.88 -5.32
CA ALA A 15 -15.86 -28.95 -4.70
C ALA A 15 -15.70 -27.68 -5.55
N TRP A 16 -15.54 -27.83 -6.87
CA TRP A 16 -15.46 -26.72 -7.80
C TRP A 16 -16.72 -25.86 -7.79
N ARG A 17 -17.91 -26.45 -7.86
CA ARG A 17 -19.18 -25.72 -7.78
C ARG A 17 -19.36 -25.01 -6.44
N TRP A 18 -18.91 -25.61 -5.36
CA TRP A 18 -18.93 -24.98 -4.04
C TRP A 18 -17.98 -23.79 -4.01
N LEU A 19 -16.73 -23.97 -4.44
CA LEU A 19 -15.72 -22.92 -4.46
C LEU A 19 -16.13 -21.73 -5.35
N THR A 20 -16.72 -21.99 -6.53
CA THR A 20 -17.16 -20.96 -7.48
C THR A 20 -18.59 -20.45 -7.22
N SER A 21 -19.08 -20.59 -5.99
CA SER A 21 -20.38 -20.06 -5.58
C SER A 21 -20.25 -18.65 -4.99
N MET A 22 -21.26 -17.81 -5.19
CA MET A 22 -21.30 -16.45 -4.59
C MET A 22 -21.20 -16.49 -3.06
N ARG A 23 -21.77 -17.50 -2.42
CA ARG A 23 -21.73 -17.64 -0.95
C ARG A 23 -20.30 -17.86 -0.47
N THR A 24 -19.55 -18.71 -1.17
CA THR A 24 -18.14 -18.99 -0.86
C THR A 24 -17.27 -17.74 -1.09
N ALA A 25 -17.48 -17.03 -2.21
CA ALA A 25 -16.75 -15.79 -2.48
C ALA A 25 -16.98 -14.74 -1.39
N LEU A 26 -18.23 -14.55 -0.95
CA LEU A 26 -18.54 -13.63 0.15
C LEU A 26 -17.93 -14.08 1.49
N ALA A 27 -17.97 -15.38 1.78
CA ALA A 27 -17.36 -15.93 2.99
C ALA A 27 -15.84 -15.77 2.99
N LEU A 28 -15.18 -16.01 1.84
CA LEU A 28 -13.73 -15.79 1.69
C LEU A 28 -13.35 -14.31 1.78
N LEU A 29 -14.16 -13.42 1.22
CA LEU A 29 -13.95 -11.96 1.36
C LEU A 29 -14.04 -11.52 2.83
N PHE A 30 -15.06 -12.02 3.55
CA PHE A 30 -15.21 -11.74 4.97
C PHE A 30 -14.06 -12.33 5.80
N LEU A 31 -13.63 -13.56 5.47
CA LEU A 31 -12.48 -14.18 6.11
C LEU A 31 -11.19 -13.41 5.86
N LEU A 32 -10.98 -12.91 4.63
CA LEU A 32 -9.83 -12.06 4.30
C LEU A 32 -9.83 -10.76 5.11
N ALA A 33 -11.00 -10.13 5.27
CA ALA A 33 -11.13 -8.92 6.08
C ALA A 33 -10.78 -9.18 7.55
N ILE A 34 -11.27 -10.29 8.14
CA ILE A 34 -10.90 -10.70 9.50
C ILE A 34 -9.39 -10.99 9.60
N ALA A 35 -8.86 -11.69 8.60
CA ALA A 35 -7.45 -12.05 8.54
C ALA A 35 -6.52 -10.82 8.47
N ALA A 36 -6.99 -9.70 7.94
CA ALA A 36 -6.22 -8.44 7.87
C ALA A 36 -6.20 -7.67 9.21
N ILE A 37 -7.10 -7.97 10.15
CA ILE A 37 -7.18 -7.24 11.44
C ILE A 37 -5.87 -7.30 12.23
N PRO A 38 -5.23 -8.46 12.45
CA PRO A 38 -3.94 -8.52 13.15
C PRO A 38 -2.85 -7.71 12.45
N GLY A 39 -2.83 -7.71 11.10
CA GLY A 39 -1.88 -6.94 10.32
C GLY A 39 -2.02 -5.41 10.45
N SER A 40 -3.19 -4.95 10.91
CA SER A 40 -3.45 -3.52 11.16
C SER A 40 -3.24 -3.12 12.62
N LEU A 41 -3.32 -4.06 13.56
CA LEU A 41 -3.24 -3.79 14.99
C LEU A 41 -1.88 -4.10 15.61
N LEU A 42 -1.18 -5.10 15.07
CA LEU A 42 0.13 -5.52 15.56
C LEU A 42 1.25 -4.88 14.72
N PRO A 43 2.43 -4.64 15.32
CA PRO A 43 3.59 -4.19 14.55
C PRO A 43 3.92 -5.24 13.48
N GLN A 44 4.25 -4.78 12.28
CA GLN A 44 4.60 -5.64 11.16
C GLN A 44 6.10 -5.51 10.85
N ARG A 45 6.80 -6.64 10.66
CA ARG A 45 8.25 -6.64 10.32
C ARG A 45 8.54 -5.90 9.02
N SER A 46 7.62 -5.94 8.07
CA SER A 46 7.73 -5.20 6.82
C SER A 46 7.75 -3.68 6.99
N LEU A 47 7.21 -3.15 8.09
CA LEU A 47 7.20 -1.73 8.40
C LEU A 47 8.35 -1.33 9.32
N ASN A 48 8.55 -2.06 10.41
CA ASN A 48 9.61 -1.80 11.39
C ASN A 48 9.92 -3.07 12.20
N GLU A 49 11.08 -3.66 11.93
CA GLU A 49 11.52 -4.89 12.61
C GLU A 49 11.86 -4.64 14.09
N SER A 50 12.42 -3.47 14.42
CA SER A 50 12.75 -3.12 15.80
C SER A 50 11.52 -3.08 16.70
N ASN A 51 10.41 -2.53 16.21
CA ASN A 51 9.15 -2.51 16.97
C ASN A 51 8.60 -3.92 17.23
N VAL A 52 8.82 -4.86 16.31
CA VAL A 52 8.42 -6.27 16.52
C VAL A 52 9.32 -6.93 17.56
N ASN A 53 10.62 -6.69 17.51
CA ASN A 53 11.56 -7.23 18.49
C ASN A 53 11.28 -6.69 19.90
N GLU A 54 11.04 -5.40 20.03
CA GLU A 54 10.60 -4.79 21.28
C GLU A 54 9.28 -5.39 21.80
N TYR A 55 8.31 -5.61 20.90
CA TYR A 55 7.05 -6.27 21.26
C TYR A 55 7.26 -7.70 21.75
N LEU A 56 8.18 -8.46 21.14
CA LEU A 56 8.55 -9.82 21.52
C LEU A 56 9.21 -9.86 22.91
N GLU A 57 10.08 -8.91 23.21
CA GLU A 57 10.75 -8.79 24.51
C GLU A 57 9.76 -8.42 25.63
N ASN A 58 8.88 -7.46 25.37
CA ASN A 58 7.94 -6.93 26.36
C ASN A 58 6.75 -7.87 26.66
N ASN A 59 6.35 -8.74 25.71
CA ASN A 59 5.13 -9.56 25.82
C ASN A 59 5.38 -11.08 25.97
N GLY A 60 6.63 -11.52 26.06
CA GLY A 60 7.04 -12.86 26.43
C GLY A 60 6.35 -13.98 25.62
N LYS A 61 5.74 -14.97 26.33
CA LYS A 61 5.18 -16.19 25.67
C LYS A 61 4.03 -15.91 24.71
N ILE A 62 3.23 -14.85 24.93
CA ILE A 62 2.10 -14.51 24.06
C ILE A 62 2.63 -14.02 22.73
N ALA A 63 3.64 -13.16 22.73
CA ALA A 63 4.27 -12.67 21.52
C ALA A 63 4.93 -13.79 20.71
N GLN A 64 5.55 -14.79 21.37
CA GLN A 64 6.09 -15.97 20.70
C GLN A 64 5.01 -16.82 20.00
N ILE A 65 3.79 -16.88 20.55
CA ILE A 65 2.66 -17.57 19.90
C ILE A 65 2.22 -16.77 18.68
N TYR A 66 2.13 -15.43 18.77
CA TYR A 66 1.78 -14.56 17.67
C TYR A 66 2.81 -14.68 16.54
N ASP A 67 4.09 -14.77 16.87
CA ASP A 67 5.15 -14.95 15.90
C ASP A 67 5.05 -16.29 15.15
N LYS A 68 4.82 -17.40 15.88
CA LYS A 68 4.58 -18.72 15.24
C LYS A 68 3.34 -18.74 14.34
N LEU A 69 2.33 -17.92 14.63
CA LEU A 69 1.14 -17.74 13.80
C LEU A 69 1.37 -16.75 12.65
N GLN A 70 2.58 -16.19 12.51
CA GLN A 70 2.95 -15.19 11.51
C GLN A 70 2.07 -13.91 11.59
N LEU A 71 1.69 -13.50 12.82
CA LEU A 71 0.86 -12.30 13.00
C LEU A 71 1.67 -10.99 12.92
N PHE A 72 2.99 -11.05 12.94
CA PHE A 72 3.89 -9.94 12.66
C PHE A 72 4.29 -9.85 11.18
N ASP A 73 3.81 -10.79 10.35
CA ASP A 73 4.05 -10.86 8.91
C ASP A 73 2.77 -11.27 8.17
N VAL A 74 1.61 -10.72 8.59
CA VAL A 74 0.27 -11.17 8.15
C VAL A 74 0.16 -11.21 6.62
N PHE A 75 0.53 -10.13 5.95
CA PHE A 75 0.35 -10.00 4.50
C PHE A 75 1.33 -10.82 3.67
N GLU A 76 2.37 -11.37 4.30
CA GLU A 76 3.36 -12.28 3.71
C GLU A 76 3.15 -13.74 4.14
N SER A 77 2.23 -13.97 5.09
CA SER A 77 1.95 -15.30 5.62
C SER A 77 1.34 -16.25 4.59
N ALA A 78 1.72 -17.53 4.68
CA ALA A 78 1.20 -18.57 3.79
C ALA A 78 -0.33 -18.74 3.88
N TRP A 79 -0.90 -18.57 5.09
CA TRP A 79 -2.35 -18.69 5.29
C TRP A 79 -3.12 -17.50 4.70
N PHE A 80 -2.59 -16.27 4.77
CA PHE A 80 -3.19 -15.10 4.12
C PHE A 80 -3.13 -15.24 2.59
N ALA A 81 -1.99 -15.64 2.05
CA ALA A 81 -1.82 -15.91 0.63
C ALA A 81 -2.78 -17.01 0.13
N ALA A 82 -3.02 -18.06 0.94
CA ALA A 82 -3.99 -19.12 0.60
C ALA A 82 -5.43 -18.59 0.54
N ILE A 83 -5.86 -17.78 1.52
CA ILE A 83 -7.19 -17.15 1.53
C ILE A 83 -7.36 -16.25 0.31
N PHE A 84 -6.37 -15.39 0.04
CA PHE A 84 -6.35 -14.50 -1.11
C PHE A 84 -6.43 -15.24 -2.45
N THR A 85 -5.66 -16.32 -2.60
CA THR A 85 -5.66 -17.15 -3.81
C THR A 85 -7.01 -17.86 -4.00
N LEU A 86 -7.57 -18.45 -2.94
CA LEU A 86 -8.89 -19.08 -2.97
C LEU A 86 -9.99 -18.08 -3.33
N LEU A 87 -9.94 -16.85 -2.78
CA LEU A 87 -10.86 -15.77 -3.13
C LEU A 87 -10.76 -15.41 -4.62
N THR A 88 -9.54 -15.24 -5.12
CA THR A 88 -9.30 -14.92 -6.54
C THR A 88 -9.85 -16.00 -7.47
N ILE A 89 -9.57 -17.26 -7.18
CA ILE A 89 -10.10 -18.42 -7.94
C ILE A 89 -11.63 -18.45 -7.87
N SER A 90 -12.20 -18.23 -6.69
CA SER A 90 -13.66 -18.19 -6.48
C SER A 90 -14.32 -17.08 -7.31
N LEU A 91 -13.75 -15.86 -7.30
CA LEU A 91 -14.25 -14.73 -8.08
C LEU A 91 -14.17 -14.99 -9.59
N VAL A 92 -13.03 -15.46 -10.09
CA VAL A 92 -12.87 -15.83 -11.51
C VAL A 92 -13.90 -16.88 -11.92
N GLY A 93 -14.06 -17.94 -11.10
CA GLY A 93 -15.03 -19.01 -11.36
C GLY A 93 -16.49 -18.55 -11.33
N CYS A 94 -16.82 -17.51 -10.54
CA CYS A 94 -18.14 -16.88 -10.53
C CYS A 94 -18.38 -15.96 -11.72
N ILE A 95 -17.36 -15.25 -12.16
CA ILE A 95 -17.47 -14.21 -13.19
C ILE A 95 -17.62 -14.84 -14.58
N ILE A 96 -16.86 -15.88 -14.91
CA ILE A 96 -16.84 -16.50 -16.25
C ILE A 96 -18.25 -16.95 -16.71
N PRO A 97 -19.03 -17.74 -15.95
CA PRO A 97 -20.38 -18.13 -16.37
C PRO A 97 -21.32 -16.94 -16.53
N ARG A 98 -21.23 -15.96 -15.61
CA ARG A 98 -22.05 -14.74 -15.68
C ARG A 98 -21.72 -13.87 -16.88
N SER A 99 -20.44 -13.75 -17.23
CA SER A 99 -20.01 -13.04 -18.43
C SER A 99 -20.66 -13.64 -19.67
N TRP A 100 -20.72 -14.96 -19.74
CA TRP A 100 -21.37 -15.67 -20.84
C TRP A 100 -22.89 -15.47 -20.89
N GLU A 101 -23.54 -15.48 -19.72
CA GLU A 101 -24.97 -15.19 -19.61
C GLU A 101 -25.29 -13.74 -20.03
N HIS A 102 -24.48 -12.77 -19.59
CA HIS A 102 -24.62 -11.36 -19.99
C HIS A 102 -24.39 -11.15 -21.49
N TYR A 103 -23.41 -11.84 -22.06
CA TYR A 103 -23.18 -11.77 -23.51
C TYR A 103 -24.38 -12.31 -24.31
N LYS A 104 -24.97 -13.42 -23.87
CA LYS A 104 -26.20 -13.95 -24.47
C LYS A 104 -27.37 -12.99 -24.30
N ALA A 105 -27.56 -12.44 -23.11
CA ALA A 105 -28.62 -11.48 -22.82
C ALA A 105 -28.47 -10.17 -23.64
N TRP A 106 -27.23 -9.77 -23.89
CA TRP A 106 -26.98 -8.59 -24.74
C TRP A 106 -27.35 -8.83 -26.20
N LYS A 107 -27.18 -10.04 -26.72
CA LYS A 107 -27.60 -10.40 -28.09
C LYS A 107 -29.09 -10.69 -28.23
N ALA A 108 -29.76 -11.06 -27.12
CA ALA A 108 -31.16 -11.40 -27.14
C ALA A 108 -32.03 -10.16 -27.38
N GLN A 109 -33.12 -10.33 -28.12
CA GLN A 109 -34.14 -9.27 -28.32
C GLN A 109 -34.89 -8.95 -27.00
N PRO A 110 -35.42 -7.74 -26.82
CA PRO A 110 -36.32 -7.40 -25.73
C PRO A 110 -37.45 -8.43 -25.60
N THR A 111 -37.80 -8.80 -24.38
CA THR A 111 -38.75 -9.87 -24.11
C THR A 111 -40.17 -9.47 -24.52
N ARG A 112 -40.94 -10.38 -25.13
CA ARG A 112 -42.33 -10.20 -25.51
C ARG A 112 -43.17 -9.64 -24.36
N ALA A 113 -44.22 -8.91 -24.72
CA ALA A 113 -45.18 -8.34 -23.78
C ALA A 113 -45.86 -9.42 -22.91
N PRO A 114 -46.04 -9.23 -21.59
CA PRO A 114 -46.84 -10.11 -20.75
C PRO A 114 -48.29 -10.19 -21.24
N LYS A 115 -49.00 -11.32 -20.92
CA LYS A 115 -50.39 -11.47 -21.36
C LYS A 115 -51.32 -10.36 -20.88
N PHE A 116 -51.13 -9.88 -19.63
CA PHE A 116 -51.94 -8.84 -18.99
C PHE A 116 -51.03 -7.66 -18.65
N LEU A 117 -51.11 -6.59 -19.44
CA LEU A 117 -50.31 -5.36 -19.22
C LEU A 117 -50.84 -4.53 -18.05
N GLU A 118 -52.15 -4.58 -17.81
CA GLU A 118 -52.84 -3.91 -16.70
C GLU A 118 -52.34 -4.28 -15.29
N ARG A 119 -51.63 -5.43 -15.18
CA ARG A 119 -51.01 -5.89 -13.92
C ARG A 119 -49.62 -5.34 -13.70
N MET A 120 -49.08 -4.58 -14.64
CA MET A 120 -47.77 -3.95 -14.49
C MET A 120 -47.81 -2.77 -13.53
N PRO A 121 -46.73 -2.46 -12.82
CA PRO A 121 -46.68 -1.31 -11.88
C PRO A 121 -47.01 0.03 -12.49
N GLN A 122 -46.68 0.22 -13.76
CA GLN A 122 -47.08 1.38 -14.56
C GLN A 122 -47.89 0.85 -15.74
N HIS A 123 -49.10 1.36 -15.90
CA HIS A 123 -50.01 1.01 -16.96
C HIS A 123 -50.85 2.22 -17.35
N ALA A 124 -51.00 2.43 -18.64
CA ALA A 124 -51.89 3.48 -19.20
C ALA A 124 -52.44 3.03 -20.54
N SER A 125 -53.64 3.51 -20.90
CA SER A 125 -54.22 3.27 -22.19
C SER A 125 -54.99 4.51 -22.67
N ALA A 126 -54.86 4.82 -23.94
CA ALA A 126 -55.64 5.89 -24.60
C ALA A 126 -55.89 5.51 -26.06
N THR A 127 -56.81 6.22 -26.71
CA THR A 127 -57.17 5.97 -28.11
C THR A 127 -56.62 7.09 -28.98
N LEU A 128 -55.85 6.72 -30.01
CA LEU A 128 -55.37 7.64 -31.05
C LEU A 128 -56.34 7.65 -32.23
N SER A 129 -56.63 8.84 -32.78
CA SER A 129 -57.41 8.99 -33.99
C SER A 129 -56.58 8.69 -35.25
N LYS A 130 -55.89 7.57 -35.24
CA LYS A 130 -54.98 7.09 -36.30
C LYS A 130 -55.16 5.60 -36.47
N ASP A 131 -54.88 5.08 -37.66
CA ASP A 131 -54.82 3.65 -37.91
C ASP A 131 -53.62 2.99 -37.22
N VAL A 132 -53.58 1.64 -37.22
CA VAL A 132 -52.53 0.86 -36.53
C VAL A 132 -51.13 1.13 -37.08
N ASP A 133 -51.02 1.44 -38.39
CA ASP A 133 -49.69 1.66 -39.00
C ASP A 133 -49.14 3.04 -38.62
N ALA A 134 -49.97 4.10 -38.72
CA ALA A 134 -49.58 5.44 -38.29
C ALA A 134 -49.33 5.52 -36.78
N ALA A 135 -50.13 4.83 -35.95
CA ALA A 135 -49.90 4.72 -34.52
C ALA A 135 -48.58 3.97 -34.23
N GLY A 136 -48.23 2.98 -35.03
CA GLY A 136 -46.95 2.24 -34.94
C GLY A 136 -45.74 3.13 -35.22
N GLU A 137 -45.82 4.01 -36.22
CA GLU A 137 -44.75 4.97 -36.51
C GLU A 137 -44.51 5.95 -35.35
N ASP A 138 -45.57 6.41 -34.70
CA ASP A 138 -45.46 7.30 -33.54
C ASP A 138 -44.83 6.61 -32.34
N VAL A 139 -45.17 5.33 -32.10
CA VAL A 139 -44.52 4.51 -31.08
C VAL A 139 -43.04 4.34 -31.39
N GLU A 140 -42.65 4.07 -32.65
CA GLU A 140 -41.25 3.95 -33.04
C GLU A 140 -40.47 5.25 -32.87
N LYS A 141 -41.07 6.40 -33.16
CA LYS A 141 -40.51 7.74 -32.91
C LYS A 141 -40.31 7.98 -31.41
N LEU A 142 -41.35 7.66 -30.60
CA LEU A 142 -41.30 7.79 -29.13
C LEU A 142 -40.16 6.96 -28.51
N LEU A 143 -39.97 5.76 -29.00
CA LEU A 143 -38.99 4.82 -28.50
C LEU A 143 -37.60 4.99 -29.14
N LYS A 144 -37.36 6.10 -29.83
CA LYS A 144 -36.02 6.40 -30.38
C LYS A 144 -34.97 6.47 -29.28
N GLY A 145 -33.87 5.74 -29.46
CA GLY A 145 -32.81 5.59 -28.45
C GLY A 145 -33.02 4.45 -27.44
N TRP A 146 -34.16 3.75 -27.55
CA TRP A 146 -34.42 2.49 -26.87
C TRP A 146 -34.02 1.33 -27.78
N ARG A 147 -33.73 0.18 -27.19
CA ARG A 147 -33.59 -1.07 -27.92
C ARG A 147 -34.99 -1.66 -28.12
N VAL A 148 -35.49 -1.64 -29.33
CA VAL A 148 -36.86 -2.03 -29.65
C VAL A 148 -36.90 -3.37 -30.38
N ALA A 149 -37.88 -4.19 -30.03
CA ALA A 149 -38.30 -5.35 -30.81
C ALA A 149 -39.81 -5.23 -31.12
N THR A 150 -40.17 -5.40 -32.39
CA THR A 150 -41.54 -5.40 -32.86
C THR A 150 -42.03 -6.84 -33.00
N TYR A 151 -43.22 -7.13 -32.55
CA TYR A 151 -43.86 -8.44 -32.63
C TYR A 151 -45.16 -8.30 -33.41
N SER A 152 -45.39 -9.23 -34.36
CA SER A 152 -46.64 -9.32 -35.12
C SER A 152 -47.82 -9.80 -34.25
N ALA A 153 -49.01 -9.71 -34.74
CA ALA A 153 -50.19 -10.24 -34.05
C ALA A 153 -50.12 -11.73 -33.74
N ASP A 154 -49.47 -12.50 -34.61
CA ASP A 154 -49.27 -13.95 -34.41
C ASP A 154 -48.23 -14.25 -33.31
N ASP A 155 -47.33 -13.32 -33.09
CA ASP A 155 -46.22 -13.49 -32.12
C ASP A 155 -46.55 -12.94 -30.74
N ASP A 156 -47.52 -11.99 -30.64
CA ASP A 156 -47.93 -11.40 -29.35
C ASP A 156 -48.97 -12.28 -28.64
N ARG A 157 -48.93 -12.33 -27.32
CA ARG A 157 -49.85 -13.15 -26.49
C ARG A 157 -51.29 -12.64 -26.45
N ALA A 158 -51.56 -11.42 -26.90
CA ALA A 158 -52.89 -10.85 -27.00
C ALA A 158 -53.43 -10.83 -28.45
N GLY A 159 -52.65 -11.32 -29.41
CA GLY A 159 -53.08 -11.40 -30.81
C GLY A 159 -53.07 -10.04 -31.51
N VAL A 160 -52.28 -9.10 -31.07
CA VAL A 160 -52.18 -7.75 -31.65
C VAL A 160 -50.73 -7.33 -31.84
N ARG A 161 -50.49 -6.36 -32.74
CA ARG A 161 -49.12 -5.81 -32.93
C ARG A 161 -48.61 -5.21 -31.64
N SER A 162 -47.38 -5.55 -31.26
CA SER A 162 -46.79 -5.01 -30.04
C SER A 162 -45.31 -4.65 -30.21
N TYR A 163 -44.87 -3.71 -29.37
CA TYR A 163 -43.50 -3.22 -29.26
C TYR A 163 -43.00 -3.51 -27.87
N SER A 164 -41.77 -4.02 -27.79
CA SER A 164 -41.06 -4.20 -26.53
C SER A 164 -39.77 -3.40 -26.58
N ALA A 165 -39.60 -2.48 -25.66
CA ALA A 165 -38.44 -1.61 -25.62
C ALA A 165 -37.71 -1.69 -24.28
N GLU A 166 -36.40 -1.71 -24.33
CA GLU A 166 -35.54 -1.70 -23.14
C GLU A 166 -34.46 -0.63 -23.25
N ARG A 167 -34.19 0.05 -22.12
CA ARG A 167 -33.13 1.05 -21.98
C ARG A 167 -32.28 0.69 -20.75
N GLY A 168 -30.99 1.10 -20.77
CA GLY A 168 -30.07 0.91 -19.63
C GLY A 168 -29.39 -0.45 -19.58
N TYR A 169 -29.22 -1.13 -20.69
CA TYR A 169 -28.43 -2.38 -20.78
C TYR A 169 -26.97 -2.23 -20.32
N THR A 170 -26.40 -1.03 -20.50
CA THR A 170 -25.04 -0.71 -20.11
C THR A 170 -24.80 -0.84 -18.61
N ARG A 171 -25.84 -0.79 -17.78
CA ARG A 171 -25.74 -1.02 -16.33
C ARG A 171 -25.14 -2.39 -16.00
N GLU A 172 -25.65 -3.43 -16.65
CA GLU A 172 -25.19 -4.81 -16.40
C GLU A 172 -23.79 -5.01 -16.97
N LEU A 173 -23.46 -4.35 -18.08
CA LEU A 173 -22.10 -4.32 -18.62
C LEU A 173 -21.14 -3.61 -17.65
N CYS A 174 -21.50 -2.46 -17.11
CA CYS A 174 -20.72 -1.75 -16.11
C CYS A 174 -20.48 -2.63 -14.87
N ASN A 175 -21.53 -3.32 -14.38
CA ASN A 175 -21.38 -4.23 -13.25
C ASN A 175 -20.45 -5.42 -13.57
N LEU A 176 -20.48 -5.93 -14.79
CA LEU A 176 -19.56 -6.98 -15.24
C LEU A 176 -18.12 -6.49 -15.30
N ILE A 177 -17.90 -5.31 -15.91
CA ILE A 177 -16.57 -4.71 -16.01
C ILE A 177 -16.03 -4.36 -14.62
N PHE A 178 -16.86 -3.91 -13.68
CA PHE A 178 -16.50 -3.71 -12.28
C PHE A 178 -15.89 -4.98 -11.67
N HIS A 179 -16.53 -6.14 -11.83
CA HIS A 179 -16.03 -7.41 -11.29
C HIS A 179 -14.76 -7.89 -12.01
N ILE A 180 -14.66 -7.67 -13.31
CA ILE A 180 -13.42 -7.96 -14.07
C ILE A 180 -12.28 -7.04 -13.60
N GLY A 181 -12.56 -5.77 -13.39
CA GLY A 181 -11.61 -4.81 -12.84
C GLY A 181 -11.13 -5.19 -11.43
N LEU A 182 -12.04 -5.69 -10.59
CA LEU A 182 -11.70 -6.21 -9.27
C LEU A 182 -10.74 -7.41 -9.35
N VAL A 183 -11.03 -8.38 -10.23
CA VAL A 183 -10.12 -9.52 -10.43
C VAL A 183 -8.78 -9.06 -11.00
N ALA A 184 -8.78 -8.14 -11.97
CA ALA A 184 -7.55 -7.58 -12.52
C ALA A 184 -6.72 -6.89 -11.42
N MET A 185 -7.35 -6.13 -10.55
CA MET A 185 -6.70 -5.50 -9.39
C MET A 185 -6.08 -6.53 -8.45
N LEU A 186 -6.81 -7.59 -8.10
CA LEU A 186 -6.26 -8.67 -7.25
C LEU A 186 -5.07 -9.38 -7.89
N LEU A 187 -5.16 -9.67 -9.19
CA LEU A 187 -4.07 -10.31 -9.92
C LEU A 187 -2.84 -9.41 -10.05
N THR A 188 -3.03 -8.12 -10.28
CA THR A 188 -1.91 -7.16 -10.36
C THR A 188 -1.26 -6.95 -8.99
N ILE A 189 -2.02 -6.91 -7.89
CA ILE A 189 -1.46 -6.90 -6.53
C ILE A 189 -0.66 -8.17 -6.25
N ALA A 190 -1.20 -9.35 -6.60
CA ALA A 190 -0.47 -10.61 -6.45
C ALA A 190 0.82 -10.63 -7.27
N ALA A 191 0.76 -10.20 -8.54
CA ALA A 191 1.95 -10.12 -9.40
C ALA A 191 2.97 -9.11 -8.84
N GLY A 192 2.51 -7.96 -8.33
CA GLY A 192 3.35 -6.99 -7.65
C GLY A 192 4.11 -7.63 -6.49
N LYS A 193 3.40 -8.34 -5.61
CA LYS A 193 4.02 -9.04 -4.47
C LYS A 193 5.00 -10.15 -4.86
N LEU A 194 4.89 -10.70 -6.04
CA LEU A 194 5.84 -11.71 -6.54
C LEU A 194 7.09 -11.10 -7.19
N LEU A 195 6.96 -9.90 -7.77
CA LEU A 195 7.99 -9.26 -8.60
C LEU A 195 8.67 -8.06 -7.92
N HIS A 196 8.12 -7.54 -6.80
CA HIS A 196 8.66 -6.37 -6.12
C HIS A 196 9.98 -6.66 -5.43
N TYR A 197 10.70 -5.60 -5.13
CA TYR A 197 11.70 -5.57 -4.08
C TYR A 197 11.58 -4.29 -3.26
N GLU A 198 12.07 -4.38 -2.04
CA GLU A 198 12.13 -3.31 -1.09
C GLU A 198 13.40 -3.46 -0.25
N GLY A 199 14.14 -2.39 -0.09
CA GLY A 199 15.32 -2.37 0.74
C GLY A 199 15.37 -1.13 1.60
N GLN A 200 16.01 -1.24 2.75
CA GLN A 200 16.32 -0.12 3.62
C GLN A 200 17.83 0.08 3.68
N VAL A 201 18.23 1.32 3.72
CA VAL A 201 19.63 1.70 3.89
C VAL A 201 19.72 2.93 4.79
N ILE A 202 20.67 2.90 5.70
CA ILE A 202 21.04 4.02 6.57
C ILE A 202 22.29 4.64 5.97
N VAL A 203 22.21 5.91 5.59
CA VAL A 203 23.36 6.65 5.06
C VAL A 203 23.66 7.81 6.00
N VAL A 204 24.90 7.88 6.47
CA VAL A 204 25.40 9.00 7.26
C VAL A 204 25.68 10.14 6.28
N THR A 205 25.23 11.36 6.60
CA THR A 205 25.41 12.53 5.73
C THR A 205 26.84 13.06 5.80
N GLU A 206 27.34 13.63 4.71
CA GLU A 206 28.68 14.25 4.65
C GLU A 206 28.83 15.35 5.69
N SER A 207 27.80 16.20 5.81
CA SER A 207 27.74 17.23 6.82
C SER A 207 26.36 17.27 7.47
N GLY A 208 26.31 17.50 8.78
CA GLY A 208 25.06 17.77 9.49
C GLY A 208 24.72 19.25 9.45
N SER A 209 23.45 19.59 9.71
CA SER A 209 23.00 20.99 9.89
C SER A 209 23.50 21.65 11.18
N TYR A 210 24.30 20.94 11.96
CA TYR A 210 24.90 21.43 13.20
C TYR A 210 26.24 22.13 12.93
N GLU A 211 26.43 23.34 13.47
CA GLU A 211 27.59 24.22 13.20
C GLU A 211 28.97 23.57 13.49
N ASN A 212 29.01 22.57 14.33
CA ASN A 212 30.22 21.81 14.70
C ASN A 212 30.08 20.31 14.36
N ALA A 213 29.33 19.96 13.33
CA ALA A 213 29.26 18.58 12.84
C ALA A 213 30.66 18.11 12.43
N VAL A 214 30.95 16.83 12.65
CA VAL A 214 32.23 16.23 12.29
C VAL A 214 32.18 15.88 10.81
N ASP A 215 33.17 16.34 10.04
CA ASP A 215 33.35 15.90 8.66
C ASP A 215 33.69 14.41 8.64
N ILE A 216 32.98 13.65 7.81
CA ILE A 216 33.12 12.20 7.76
C ILE A 216 33.99 11.83 6.55
N ASP A 217 35.11 11.17 6.84
CA ASP A 217 35.95 10.56 5.80
C ASP A 217 35.48 9.11 5.51
N GLN A 218 34.19 8.93 5.24
CA GLN A 218 33.57 7.67 4.87
C GLN A 218 32.67 7.87 3.66
N SER A 219 32.45 6.77 2.91
CA SER A 219 31.51 6.82 1.79
C SER A 219 30.10 7.09 2.30
N THR A 220 29.57 8.26 1.92
CA THR A 220 28.19 8.71 2.16
C THR A 220 27.29 8.35 1.00
N GLU A 221 27.81 7.49 0.11
CA GLU A 221 27.18 7.05 -1.12
C GLU A 221 26.46 5.71 -0.94
N PHE A 222 25.28 5.61 -1.52
CA PHE A 222 24.58 4.34 -1.71
C PHE A 222 24.40 4.05 -3.19
N CYS A 223 24.68 2.80 -3.61
CA CYS A 223 24.44 2.33 -4.97
C CYS A 223 23.51 1.11 -5.00
N ASN A 224 22.45 1.19 -5.79
CA ASN A 224 21.51 0.09 -6.04
C ASN A 224 22.04 -0.88 -7.10
N THR A 225 23.20 -1.47 -6.84
CA THR A 225 23.89 -2.38 -7.78
C THR A 225 23.97 -3.82 -7.26
N SER A 226 23.77 -4.03 -5.96
CA SER A 226 23.76 -5.33 -5.30
C SER A 226 22.79 -5.35 -4.13
N THR A 227 22.16 -6.50 -3.89
CA THR A 227 21.32 -6.71 -2.70
C THR A 227 22.12 -6.64 -1.38
N SER A 228 23.42 -6.84 -1.45
CA SER A 228 24.33 -6.73 -0.28
C SER A 228 24.62 -5.27 0.14
N ASN A 229 24.24 -4.28 -0.66
CA ASN A 229 24.43 -2.87 -0.33
C ASN A 229 23.32 -2.35 0.60
N PHE A 230 22.29 -3.13 0.83
CA PHE A 230 21.19 -2.78 1.71
C PHE A 230 21.40 -3.33 3.13
N ASP A 231 21.03 -2.55 4.14
CA ASP A 231 20.99 -3.00 5.54
C ASP A 231 19.89 -4.05 5.76
N SER A 232 18.79 -3.90 5.05
CA SER A 232 17.69 -4.86 5.02
C SER A 232 17.11 -4.93 3.60
N PHE A 233 17.00 -6.13 3.05
CA PHE A 233 16.48 -6.35 1.71
C PHE A 233 15.42 -7.44 1.71
N ARG A 234 14.27 -7.14 1.09
CA ARG A 234 13.15 -8.07 0.93
C ARG A 234 12.71 -8.06 -0.52
N ALA A 235 12.45 -9.23 -1.06
CA ALA A 235 12.02 -9.39 -2.44
C ALA A 235 10.88 -10.38 -2.57
N GLY A 236 10.07 -10.20 -3.60
CA GLY A 236 9.05 -11.16 -3.98
C GLY A 236 9.65 -12.48 -4.47
N ALA A 237 8.87 -13.54 -4.38
CA ALA A 237 9.34 -14.92 -4.64
C ALA A 237 9.86 -15.17 -6.08
N LEU A 238 9.54 -14.29 -7.03
CA LEU A 238 10.01 -14.36 -8.42
C LEU A 238 11.16 -13.40 -8.74
N PHE A 239 11.60 -12.62 -7.77
CA PHE A 239 12.77 -11.75 -7.91
C PHE A 239 14.02 -12.54 -7.48
N ASP A 240 14.98 -12.68 -8.38
CA ASP A 240 16.19 -13.49 -8.18
C ASP A 240 17.42 -12.69 -7.70
N GLY A 241 17.27 -11.40 -7.45
CA GLY A 241 18.33 -10.49 -7.04
C GLY A 241 19.13 -9.86 -8.17
N THR A 242 18.88 -10.22 -9.44
CA THR A 242 19.64 -9.71 -10.60
C THR A 242 18.95 -8.56 -11.34
N GLY A 243 17.68 -8.29 -11.04
CA GLY A 243 16.85 -7.28 -11.71
C GLY A 243 16.90 -5.90 -11.08
N LEU A 244 17.96 -5.54 -10.34
CA LEU A 244 18.13 -4.19 -9.79
C LEU A 244 18.39 -3.18 -10.92
N HIS A 245 17.79 -1.99 -10.78
CA HIS A 245 18.05 -0.89 -11.69
C HIS A 245 19.20 -0.04 -11.14
N PRO A 246 20.36 0.02 -11.82
CA PRO A 246 21.51 0.73 -11.29
C PRO A 246 21.25 2.23 -11.14
N PHE A 247 21.40 2.73 -9.95
CA PHE A 247 21.50 4.14 -9.61
C PHE A 247 22.35 4.30 -8.33
N CYS A 248 22.94 5.47 -8.18
CA CYS A 248 23.65 5.84 -6.95
C CYS A 248 23.12 7.18 -6.45
N PHE A 249 23.25 7.45 -5.17
CA PHE A 249 23.07 8.79 -4.59
C PHE A 249 24.06 9.00 -3.45
N VAL A 250 24.44 10.27 -3.25
CA VAL A 250 25.24 10.74 -2.12
C VAL A 250 24.35 11.61 -1.25
N ALA A 251 24.38 11.39 0.06
CA ALA A 251 23.67 12.22 1.03
C ALA A 251 24.59 13.33 1.57
N HIS A 252 24.42 14.55 1.09
CA HIS A 252 25.26 15.67 1.48
C HIS A 252 24.91 16.19 2.87
N ASP A 253 23.66 16.55 3.09
CA ASP A 253 23.18 17.02 4.37
C ASP A 253 21.76 16.54 4.68
N PHE A 254 21.43 16.65 5.96
CA PHE A 254 20.10 16.40 6.46
C PHE A 254 19.64 17.55 7.33
N THR A 255 18.42 18.01 7.12
CA THR A 255 17.82 19.10 7.91
C THR A 255 16.54 18.63 8.56
N ALA A 256 16.49 18.67 9.88
CA ALA A 256 15.30 18.42 10.67
C ALA A 256 14.75 19.72 11.25
N GLU A 257 13.56 20.13 10.82
CA GLU A 257 12.84 21.25 11.42
C GLU A 257 11.90 20.76 12.52
N TYR A 258 11.97 21.40 13.69
CA TYR A 258 11.12 21.09 14.83
C TYR A 258 10.33 22.30 15.29
N LEU A 259 9.14 22.04 15.82
CA LEU A 259 8.37 23.02 16.57
C LEU A 259 8.99 23.25 17.95
N PRO A 260 8.65 24.36 18.65
CA PRO A 260 9.19 24.65 19.99
C PRO A 260 8.93 23.56 21.04
N ASN A 261 7.92 22.73 20.84
CA ASN A 261 7.58 21.59 21.70
C ASN A 261 8.35 20.30 21.35
N GLY A 262 9.29 20.32 20.39
CA GLY A 262 10.03 19.16 19.94
C GLY A 262 9.34 18.31 18.85
N GLN A 263 8.12 18.64 18.47
CA GLN A 263 7.44 17.92 17.41
C GLN A 263 8.10 18.20 16.05
N ALA A 264 8.33 17.14 15.27
CA ALA A 264 8.86 17.26 13.91
C ALA A 264 7.89 18.04 13.01
N LYS A 265 8.43 19.00 12.25
CA LYS A 265 7.70 19.81 11.28
C LYS A 265 8.01 19.36 9.85
N MET A 266 9.29 19.21 9.52
CA MET A 266 9.76 18.80 8.20
C MET A 266 11.12 18.13 8.30
N PHE A 267 11.32 17.12 7.48
CA PHE A 267 12.61 16.47 7.25
C PHE A 267 12.98 16.61 5.78
N THR A 268 14.21 17.05 5.53
CA THR A 268 14.77 17.22 4.20
C THR A 268 16.16 16.60 4.17
N SER A 269 16.44 15.79 3.16
CA SER A 269 17.77 15.30 2.85
C SER A 269 18.16 15.82 1.48
N ASN A 270 19.28 16.55 1.39
CA ASN A 270 19.85 17.00 0.15
C ASN A 270 20.78 15.94 -0.39
N VAL A 271 20.46 15.42 -1.57
CA VAL A 271 21.21 14.34 -2.21
C VAL A 271 21.58 14.71 -3.64
N SER A 272 22.73 14.23 -4.10
CA SER A 272 23.04 14.18 -5.54
C SER A 272 22.88 12.75 -6.03
N TYR A 273 22.35 12.53 -7.23
CA TYR A 273 22.10 11.21 -7.76
C TYR A 273 22.50 11.04 -9.22
N ALA A 274 22.78 9.81 -9.61
CA ALA A 274 23.01 9.40 -11.00
C ALA A 274 22.34 8.07 -11.31
N THR A 275 22.07 7.82 -12.60
CA THR A 275 21.45 6.59 -13.11
C THR A 275 22.20 6.05 -14.33
N GLY A 276 22.10 4.75 -14.57
CA GLY A 276 22.69 4.12 -15.75
C GLY A 276 24.21 4.17 -15.76
N GLU A 277 24.82 4.71 -16.80
CA GLU A 277 26.29 4.80 -16.94
C GLU A 277 26.88 5.98 -16.14
N ASP A 278 26.09 6.97 -15.82
CA ASP A 278 26.54 8.17 -15.08
C ASP A 278 26.93 7.85 -13.63
N ILE A 279 26.52 6.69 -13.09
CA ILE A 279 26.96 6.22 -11.77
C ILE A 279 28.48 6.01 -11.66
N TYR A 280 29.19 5.92 -12.77
CA TYR A 280 30.64 5.77 -12.81
C TYR A 280 31.40 7.08 -12.99
N THR A 281 30.67 8.21 -13.00
CA THR A 281 31.26 9.57 -13.04
C THR A 281 31.43 10.13 -11.63
N ASP A 282 32.23 11.18 -11.50
CA ASP A 282 32.40 11.85 -10.21
C ASP A 282 31.06 12.43 -9.72
N SER A 283 30.75 12.23 -8.44
CA SER A 283 29.51 12.65 -7.80
C SER A 283 29.26 14.17 -7.85
N GLU A 284 30.32 14.97 -8.05
CA GLU A 284 30.21 16.42 -8.27
C GLU A 284 29.43 16.80 -9.54
N ASN A 285 29.28 15.86 -10.49
CA ASN A 285 28.53 16.06 -11.72
C ASN A 285 27.11 15.48 -11.70
N TRP A 286 26.69 14.91 -10.58
CA TRP A 286 25.39 14.29 -10.43
C TRP A 286 24.30 15.35 -10.27
N GLU A 287 23.03 14.93 -10.47
CA GLU A 287 21.87 15.82 -10.33
C GLU A 287 21.48 15.98 -8.87
N ASP A 288 21.31 17.23 -8.41
CA ASP A 288 20.87 17.54 -7.05
C ASP A 288 19.36 17.32 -6.89
N TYR A 289 18.96 16.82 -5.72
CA TYR A 289 17.57 16.63 -5.36
C TYR A 289 17.32 16.86 -3.86
N GLU A 290 16.26 17.62 -3.55
CA GLU A 290 15.74 17.75 -2.19
C GLU A 290 14.73 16.63 -1.89
N LEU A 291 15.16 15.60 -1.17
CA LEU A 291 14.31 14.49 -0.77
C LEU A 291 13.60 14.83 0.54
N LYS A 292 12.26 14.88 0.50
CA LYS A 292 11.40 15.25 1.63
C LYS A 292 10.40 14.15 1.94
N VAL A 293 9.85 14.16 3.16
CA VAL A 293 8.72 13.30 3.51
C VAL A 293 7.58 13.53 2.50
N ASN A 294 7.01 12.45 1.95
CA ASN A 294 6.00 12.44 0.88
C ASN A 294 6.45 12.95 -0.50
N HIS A 295 7.73 13.32 -0.67
CA HIS A 295 8.32 13.70 -1.96
C HIS A 295 9.47 12.75 -2.31
N PRO A 296 9.17 11.48 -2.71
CA PRO A 296 10.21 10.50 -3.01
C PRO A 296 10.96 10.85 -4.29
N LEU A 297 12.26 10.58 -4.29
CA LEU A 297 13.06 10.57 -5.50
C LEU A 297 12.69 9.35 -6.36
N ARG A 298 12.53 9.55 -7.67
CA ARG A 298 12.10 8.51 -8.61
C ARG A 298 13.20 8.26 -9.64
N LEU A 299 13.83 7.11 -9.55
CA LEU A 299 14.99 6.74 -10.37
C LEU A 299 14.77 5.39 -11.05
N ALA A 300 14.96 5.32 -12.37
CA ALA A 300 14.97 4.07 -13.12
C ALA A 300 13.77 3.11 -12.89
N GLY A 301 12.64 3.65 -12.42
CA GLY A 301 11.44 2.87 -12.06
C GLY A 301 11.31 2.57 -10.56
N ASP A 302 12.34 2.88 -9.78
CA ASP A 302 12.36 2.75 -8.33
C ASP A 302 11.94 4.06 -7.65
N ARG A 303 11.69 3.98 -6.36
CA ARG A 303 11.39 5.12 -5.49
C ARG A 303 12.23 5.07 -4.26
N VAL A 304 12.90 6.17 -3.96
CA VAL A 304 13.65 6.38 -2.74
C VAL A 304 12.81 7.28 -1.83
N TYR A 305 12.41 6.76 -0.67
CA TYR A 305 11.64 7.47 0.33
C TYR A 305 12.52 7.81 1.52
N LEU A 306 12.34 8.98 2.08
CA LEU A 306 12.89 9.35 3.38
C LEU A 306 11.98 8.79 4.48
N GLN A 307 12.48 7.81 5.24
CA GLN A 307 11.72 7.13 6.30
C GLN A 307 11.93 7.72 7.68
N GLY A 308 13.15 8.15 7.97
CA GLY A 308 13.51 8.68 9.26
C GLY A 308 14.94 9.19 9.28
N HIS A 309 15.39 9.60 10.46
CA HIS A 309 16.76 10.02 10.70
C HIS A 309 17.21 9.65 12.11
N GLY A 310 18.46 9.87 12.40
CA GLY A 310 19.05 9.74 13.71
C GLY A 310 20.44 10.35 13.75
N TYR A 311 21.18 10.01 14.78
CA TYR A 311 22.51 10.57 15.03
C TYR A 311 23.58 9.50 15.03
N ALA A 312 24.73 9.85 14.49
CA ALA A 312 25.92 9.02 14.40
C ALA A 312 27.05 9.70 15.15
N PRO A 313 27.29 9.37 16.44
CA PRO A 313 28.45 9.86 17.18
C PRO A 313 29.74 9.43 16.53
N THR A 314 30.75 10.31 16.58
CA THR A 314 32.12 10.05 16.13
C THR A 314 33.03 9.91 17.36
N VAL A 315 33.69 8.79 17.45
CA VAL A 315 34.62 8.48 18.55
C VAL A 315 35.98 8.09 18.00
N THR A 316 37.01 8.72 18.53
CA THR A 316 38.41 8.37 18.26
C THR A 316 39.05 7.64 19.43
N VAL A 317 39.62 6.47 19.15
CA VAL A 317 40.45 5.70 20.07
C VAL A 317 41.91 5.88 19.66
N GLU A 318 42.74 6.41 20.56
CA GLU A 318 44.19 6.58 20.40
C GLU A 318 44.92 5.61 21.35
N TRP A 319 45.68 4.71 20.78
CA TRP A 319 46.47 3.74 21.54
C TRP A 319 47.81 4.32 22.06
N PRO A 320 48.44 3.71 23.04
CA PRO A 320 49.71 4.22 23.61
C PRO A 320 50.87 4.35 22.61
N ASN A 321 50.80 3.69 21.46
CA ASN A 321 51.75 3.86 20.36
C ASN A 321 51.51 5.10 19.50
N GLY A 322 50.42 5.89 19.78
CA GLY A 322 50.03 7.08 19.06
C GLY A 322 49.17 6.83 17.82
N GLU A 323 48.86 5.58 17.49
CA GLU A 323 47.97 5.24 16.39
C GLU A 323 46.52 5.49 16.78
N LYS A 324 45.72 6.07 15.85
CA LYS A 324 44.35 6.45 16.08
C LYS A 324 43.42 5.70 15.14
N ARG A 325 42.23 5.38 15.63
CA ARG A 325 41.11 4.91 14.82
C ARG A 325 39.87 5.70 15.17
N THR A 326 39.28 6.33 14.18
CA THR A 326 38.05 7.10 14.29
C THR A 326 36.91 6.31 13.65
N GLN A 327 35.78 6.24 14.31
CA GLN A 327 34.56 5.67 13.78
C GLN A 327 33.40 6.61 14.00
N THR A 328 32.61 6.84 12.95
CA THR A 328 31.28 7.45 13.03
C THR A 328 30.28 6.32 12.90
N TRP A 329 29.40 6.16 13.87
CA TRP A 329 28.52 5.00 13.92
C TRP A 329 27.09 5.40 14.28
N GLN A 330 26.11 4.87 13.53
CA GLN A 330 24.70 5.19 13.76
C GLN A 330 24.22 4.61 15.10
N PHE A 331 23.62 5.46 15.92
CA PHE A 331 22.90 5.07 17.13
C PHE A 331 21.41 5.04 16.86
N ARG A 332 20.72 4.05 17.42
CA ARG A 332 19.28 3.86 17.27
C ARG A 332 18.54 4.75 18.27
N PRO A 333 17.59 5.60 17.83
CA PRO A 333 16.72 6.34 18.72
C PRO A 333 15.87 5.40 19.58
N ASP A 334 16.01 5.45 20.89
CA ASP A 334 15.16 4.75 21.87
C ASP A 334 13.91 5.60 22.19
N ASP A 335 14.04 6.93 22.09
CA ASP A 335 12.94 7.88 22.21
C ASP A 335 12.84 8.72 20.94
N LEU A 336 11.76 8.54 20.18
CA LEU A 336 11.49 9.29 18.95
C LEU A 336 11.04 10.74 19.20
N THR A 337 10.79 11.13 20.46
CA THR A 337 10.38 12.49 20.81
C THR A 337 11.59 13.41 20.98
N TYR A 338 12.59 12.95 21.73
CA TYR A 338 13.78 13.73 22.05
C TYR A 338 15.09 13.13 21.53
N PHE A 339 15.00 11.99 20.82
CA PHE A 339 16.12 11.32 20.15
C PHE A 339 17.27 10.90 21.10
N LEU A 340 16.95 10.56 22.35
CA LEU A 340 17.92 9.81 23.15
C LEU A 340 18.16 8.48 22.44
N SER A 341 19.40 8.20 22.10
CA SER A 341 19.76 7.10 21.21
C SER A 341 20.75 6.17 21.87
N SER A 342 20.69 4.87 21.58
CA SER A 342 21.65 3.88 22.06
C SER A 342 22.43 3.24 20.93
N GLY A 343 23.66 2.80 21.19
CA GLY A 343 24.49 2.15 20.21
C GLY A 343 25.77 1.57 20.76
N ALA A 344 26.49 0.84 19.89
CA ALA A 344 27.75 0.18 20.25
C ALA A 344 28.79 0.32 19.14
N MET A 345 30.02 0.59 19.52
CA MET A 345 31.17 0.67 18.63
C MET A 345 32.23 -0.37 19.01
N ARG A 346 33.03 -0.82 18.06
CA ARG A 346 34.06 -1.84 18.28
C ARG A 346 35.31 -1.45 17.52
N PHE A 347 36.45 -1.44 18.25
CA PHE A 347 37.75 -1.05 17.73
C PHE A 347 38.76 -2.21 17.91
N ASP A 348 39.35 -2.61 16.80
CA ASP A 348 40.45 -3.57 16.81
C ASP A 348 41.77 -2.83 17.09
N PRO A 349 42.70 -3.35 17.92
CA PRO A 349 43.98 -2.67 18.13
C PRO A 349 44.79 -2.57 16.83
N PRO A 350 45.76 -1.62 16.77
CA PRO A 350 46.61 -1.43 15.60
C PRO A 350 47.32 -2.69 15.12
N ALA A 351 47.49 -2.81 13.82
CA ALA A 351 48.19 -3.93 13.21
C ALA A 351 49.61 -4.03 13.72
N GLY A 352 50.00 -5.22 14.22
CA GLY A 352 51.34 -5.48 14.73
C GLY A 352 51.56 -5.12 16.21
N MET A 353 50.62 -4.44 16.89
CA MET A 353 50.72 -4.19 18.33
C MET A 353 50.58 -5.50 19.11
N HIS A 354 49.69 -6.38 18.70
CA HIS A 354 49.46 -7.71 19.24
C HIS A 354 49.51 -8.74 18.09
N PRO A 355 50.68 -9.36 17.82
CA PRO A 355 50.83 -10.30 16.71
C PRO A 355 50.02 -11.60 16.88
N ASP A 356 49.84 -12.04 18.12
CA ASP A 356 49.00 -13.19 18.45
C ASP A 356 47.51 -12.83 18.42
N LEU A 357 46.71 -13.69 17.78
CA LEU A 357 45.27 -13.45 17.63
C LEU A 357 44.53 -13.41 18.96
N TYR A 358 44.92 -14.24 19.91
CA TYR A 358 44.32 -14.29 21.23
C TYR A 358 44.62 -13.00 22.01
N GLU A 359 45.89 -12.54 21.99
CA GLU A 359 46.29 -11.29 22.63
C GLU A 359 45.56 -10.08 21.96
N ARG A 360 45.44 -10.10 20.63
CA ARG A 360 44.70 -9.04 19.90
C ARG A 360 43.24 -8.96 20.35
N ARG A 361 42.55 -10.11 20.47
CA ARG A 361 41.16 -10.15 20.96
C ARG A 361 41.03 -9.63 22.39
N GLN A 362 41.96 -9.96 23.28
CA GLN A 362 41.95 -9.48 24.68
C GLN A 362 42.17 -7.97 24.80
N ASN A 363 42.63 -7.30 23.74
CA ASN A 363 42.96 -5.88 23.72
C ASN A 363 42.02 -5.09 22.76
N GLN A 364 40.97 -5.70 22.26
CA GLN A 364 39.91 -4.96 21.54
C GLN A 364 39.18 -4.02 22.51
N ILE A 365 38.78 -2.86 22.01
CA ILE A 365 37.97 -1.89 22.74
C ILE A 365 36.53 -1.94 22.17
N ALA A 366 35.58 -2.08 23.07
CA ALA A 366 34.19 -1.93 22.72
C ALA A 366 33.55 -0.84 23.58
N ILE A 367 32.63 -0.08 22.98
CA ILE A 367 31.95 1.03 23.62
C ILE A 367 30.46 0.82 23.43
N GLN A 368 29.69 0.93 24.50
CA GLN A 368 28.23 0.90 24.44
C GLN A 368 27.67 2.01 25.31
N GLY A 369 26.64 2.71 24.84
CA GLY A 369 26.05 3.77 25.65
C GLY A 369 24.93 4.54 24.96
N LEU A 370 24.69 5.73 25.53
CA LEU A 370 23.61 6.62 25.15
C LEU A 370 24.20 7.91 24.55
N PHE A 371 23.57 8.37 23.51
CA PHE A 371 23.81 9.68 22.89
C PHE A 371 22.55 10.56 23.05
N ALA A 372 22.75 11.82 23.47
CA ALA A 372 21.72 12.83 23.50
C ALA A 372 22.08 14.00 22.57
N PRO A 373 21.22 14.42 21.62
CA PRO A 373 21.49 15.57 20.75
C PRO A 373 21.42 16.90 21.48
N THR A 374 20.66 16.97 22.58
CA THR A 374 20.62 18.11 23.50
C THR A 374 20.63 17.54 24.92
N ALA A 375 21.80 17.55 25.55
CA ALA A 375 22.00 16.90 26.82
C ALA A 375 21.20 17.52 27.96
N GLN A 376 20.60 16.67 28.77
CA GLN A 376 20.00 17.01 30.04
C GLN A 376 20.48 16.03 31.11
N TRP A 377 21.27 16.52 32.05
CA TRP A 377 21.81 15.70 33.13
C TRP A 377 20.84 15.61 34.30
N GLN A 378 20.49 14.40 34.69
CA GLN A 378 19.54 14.07 35.74
C GLN A 378 20.22 13.32 36.90
N GLY A 379 19.47 13.15 38.01
CA GLY A 379 19.97 12.51 39.24
C GLY A 379 20.64 13.50 40.19
N GLU A 380 20.85 13.09 41.45
CA GLU A 380 21.47 13.94 42.50
C GLU A 380 22.91 14.32 42.12
N GLU A 381 23.64 13.42 41.48
CA GLU A 381 25.02 13.63 41.02
C GLU A 381 25.10 14.15 39.57
N LYS A 382 23.95 14.39 38.90
CA LYS A 382 23.87 14.77 37.49
C LYS A 382 24.66 13.85 36.55
N ASN A 383 24.58 12.54 36.79
CA ASN A 383 25.34 11.51 36.08
C ASN A 383 24.46 10.66 35.13
N ILE A 384 23.16 10.93 35.04
CA ILE A 384 22.24 10.24 34.15
C ILE A 384 21.96 11.14 32.95
N LEU A 385 22.34 10.69 31.76
CA LEU A 385 22.09 11.41 30.51
C LEU A 385 20.62 11.20 30.07
N ALA A 386 19.94 12.30 29.78
CA ALA A 386 18.67 12.34 29.08
C ALA A 386 18.76 13.35 27.94
N SER A 387 17.80 13.38 27.04
CA SER A 387 17.70 14.40 26.00
C SER A 387 16.57 15.37 26.29
N ALA A 388 16.83 16.67 26.13
CA ALA A 388 15.87 17.74 26.37
C ALA A 388 15.17 18.21 25.08
N PHE A 389 15.77 17.97 23.91
CA PHE A 389 15.26 18.43 22.62
C PHE A 389 15.81 17.54 21.50
N PRO A 390 15.02 17.28 20.45
CA PRO A 390 15.42 16.36 19.38
C PRO A 390 16.53 16.89 18.44
N ALA A 391 16.72 18.20 18.31
CA ALA A 391 17.79 18.75 17.48
C ALA A 391 19.12 18.74 18.21
N MET A 392 20.21 18.65 17.45
CA MET A 392 21.58 18.65 17.97
C MET A 392 22.01 20.08 18.34
N ARG A 393 21.94 20.40 19.64
CA ARG A 393 22.29 21.71 20.21
C ARG A 393 23.40 21.64 21.23
N ASP A 394 23.43 20.56 22.01
CA ASP A 394 24.43 20.32 23.06
C ASP A 394 24.67 18.81 23.15
N PRO A 395 25.39 18.23 22.16
CA PRO A 395 25.56 16.80 22.06
C PRO A 395 26.43 16.23 23.20
N ALA A 396 25.96 15.14 23.79
CA ALA A 396 26.71 14.42 24.82
C ALA A 396 26.55 12.91 24.68
N LEU A 397 27.59 12.20 25.14
CA LEU A 397 27.72 10.76 25.08
C LEU A 397 27.96 10.20 26.50
N ALA A 398 27.11 9.29 26.96
CA ALA A 398 27.29 8.55 28.20
C ALA A 398 27.60 7.09 27.87
N ILE A 399 28.83 6.66 28.07
CA ILE A 399 29.34 5.36 27.59
C ILE A 399 29.95 4.51 28.67
N ASP A 400 29.76 3.23 28.49
CA ASP A 400 30.55 2.15 29.13
C ASP A 400 31.62 1.67 28.16
N ILE A 401 32.85 1.66 28.59
CA ILE A 401 34.00 1.19 27.82
C ILE A 401 34.38 -0.20 28.31
N TYR A 402 34.54 -1.10 27.37
CA TYR A 402 34.86 -2.51 27.60
C TYR A 402 36.20 -2.86 26.94
N ARG A 403 36.90 -3.82 27.51
CA ARG A 403 38.10 -4.43 26.94
C ARG A 403 37.95 -5.94 26.91
N GLY A 404 38.43 -6.56 25.84
CA GLY A 404 38.37 -8.00 25.65
C GLY A 404 37.88 -8.38 24.26
N ASP A 405 37.45 -9.62 24.10
CA ASP A 405 36.94 -10.13 22.83
C ASP A 405 35.61 -9.45 22.50
N ALA A 406 35.64 -8.55 21.54
CA ALA A 406 34.45 -7.83 21.04
C ALA A 406 33.74 -8.58 19.90
N GLY A 407 34.16 -9.80 19.56
CA GLY A 407 33.56 -10.66 18.53
C GLY A 407 33.90 -10.29 17.09
N LEU A 408 34.86 -9.41 16.84
CA LEU A 408 35.18 -8.90 15.49
C LEU A 408 35.72 -10.00 14.54
N ASP A 409 36.36 -11.06 15.09
CA ASP A 409 36.99 -12.12 14.31
C ASP A 409 36.14 -13.40 14.19
N THR A 410 34.90 -13.40 14.61
CA THR A 410 34.07 -14.63 14.67
C THR A 410 33.48 -15.02 13.32
N GLY A 411 33.41 -14.09 12.36
CA GLY A 411 32.70 -14.27 11.08
C GLY A 411 31.17 -14.40 11.23
N VAL A 412 30.63 -14.19 12.43
CA VAL A 412 29.18 -14.18 12.69
C VAL A 412 28.70 -12.74 12.70
N GLY A 413 27.57 -12.48 12.05
CA GLY A 413 26.91 -11.17 12.08
C GLY A 413 26.56 -10.78 13.51
N GLN A 414 26.87 -9.54 13.88
CA GLN A 414 26.59 -9.00 15.21
C GLN A 414 25.52 -7.90 15.13
N ASN A 415 24.82 -7.71 16.25
CA ASN A 415 23.95 -6.54 16.40
C ASN A 415 24.82 -5.27 16.36
N ILE A 416 24.48 -4.33 15.48
CA ILE A 416 25.23 -3.08 15.32
C ILE A 416 24.95 -2.06 16.42
N PHE A 417 23.86 -2.23 17.19
CA PHE A 417 23.45 -1.31 18.25
C PHE A 417 23.79 -1.80 19.66
N ASP A 418 24.04 -3.11 19.84
CA ASP A 418 24.28 -3.72 21.14
C ASP A 418 25.52 -4.62 21.11
N LEU A 419 26.24 -4.66 22.22
CA LEU A 419 27.31 -5.64 22.43
C LEU A 419 26.73 -7.02 22.75
N ASP A 420 27.44 -8.06 22.37
CA ASP A 420 27.03 -9.44 22.68
C ASP A 420 27.09 -9.69 24.20
N GLN A 421 25.91 -9.80 24.80
CA GLN A 421 25.77 -10.04 26.24
C GLN A 421 26.39 -11.35 26.70
N SER A 422 26.53 -12.33 25.80
CA SER A 422 27.19 -13.61 26.15
C SER A 422 28.68 -13.43 26.39
N LEU A 423 29.35 -12.54 25.65
CA LEU A 423 30.75 -12.19 25.85
C LEU A 423 30.98 -11.44 27.17
N ILE A 424 30.05 -10.55 27.52
CA ILE A 424 30.06 -9.81 28.77
C ILE A 424 29.83 -10.77 29.96
N HIS A 425 28.81 -11.61 29.91
CA HIS A 425 28.48 -12.56 30.99
C HIS A 425 29.55 -13.64 31.18
N SER A 426 30.22 -14.06 30.11
CA SER A 426 31.33 -15.01 30.19
C SER A 426 32.64 -14.40 30.70
N GLY A 427 32.71 -13.07 30.83
CA GLY A 427 33.89 -12.33 31.22
C GLY A 427 34.97 -12.22 30.12
N GLN A 428 34.65 -12.59 28.88
CA GLN A 428 35.53 -12.39 27.73
C GLN A 428 35.64 -10.92 27.33
N LEU A 429 34.55 -10.15 27.53
CA LEU A 429 34.48 -8.71 27.36
C LEU A 429 34.15 -8.07 28.71
N GLN A 430 35.09 -7.31 29.29
CA GLN A 430 34.98 -6.76 30.64
C GLN A 430 34.82 -5.23 30.59
N LYS A 431 33.89 -4.72 31.36
CA LYS A 431 33.71 -3.28 31.54
C LYS A 431 34.91 -2.75 32.36
N ILE A 432 35.57 -1.73 31.82
CA ILE A 432 36.73 -1.09 32.46
C ILE A 432 36.46 0.32 32.95
N GLU A 433 35.59 1.08 32.26
CA GLU A 433 35.34 2.47 32.61
C GLU A 433 33.88 2.86 32.27
N ARG A 434 33.33 3.85 32.98
CA ARG A 434 32.09 4.54 32.63
C ARG A 434 32.34 6.02 32.66
N VAL A 435 32.00 6.70 31.57
CA VAL A 435 32.27 8.14 31.43
C VAL A 435 31.16 8.85 30.70
N ASN A 436 30.98 10.12 31.10
CA ASN A 436 30.10 11.07 30.42
C ASN A 436 30.98 12.09 29.68
N LEU A 437 30.81 12.23 28.38
CA LEU A 437 31.63 13.07 27.53
C LEU A 437 30.74 14.11 26.83
N GLN A 438 31.14 15.36 26.87
CA GLN A 438 30.67 16.39 25.94
C GLN A 438 31.56 16.40 24.69
N GLN A 439 31.12 17.06 23.65
CA GLN A 439 31.91 17.15 22.42
C GLN A 439 33.32 17.72 22.70
N GLY A 440 34.33 17.00 22.23
CA GLY A 440 35.73 17.32 22.42
C GLY A 440 36.34 16.76 23.71
N ASP A 441 35.52 16.22 24.64
CA ASP A 441 36.02 15.58 25.85
C ASP A 441 36.69 14.24 25.59
N SER A 442 37.60 13.85 26.45
CA SER A 442 38.30 12.57 26.36
C SER A 442 38.57 11.95 27.73
N VAL A 443 38.65 10.62 27.77
CA VAL A 443 39.09 9.84 28.92
C VAL A 443 40.35 9.07 28.55
N THR A 444 41.31 8.97 29.49
CA THR A 444 42.50 8.14 29.33
C THR A 444 42.39 6.95 30.25
N LEU A 445 42.47 5.76 29.69
CA LEU A 445 42.39 4.48 30.39
C LEU A 445 43.74 4.16 31.10
N ASP A 446 43.74 3.22 32.03
CA ASP A 446 44.90 2.86 32.82
C ASP A 446 46.13 2.43 32.02
N ASP A 447 45.94 1.90 30.83
CA ASP A 447 47.01 1.49 29.90
C ASP A 447 47.53 2.61 29.01
N GLY A 448 46.96 3.82 29.13
CA GLY A 448 47.30 4.98 28.32
C GLY A 448 46.46 5.11 27.03
N THR A 449 45.53 4.20 26.73
CA THR A 449 44.60 4.35 25.63
C THR A 449 43.67 5.52 25.91
N LYS A 450 43.51 6.42 24.94
CA LYS A 450 42.64 7.61 25.04
C LYS A 450 41.41 7.44 24.17
N VAL A 451 40.23 7.68 24.73
CA VAL A 451 38.94 7.69 24.02
C VAL A 451 38.38 9.10 23.98
N THR A 452 38.12 9.62 22.81
CA THR A 452 37.64 11.01 22.59
C THR A 452 36.29 10.98 21.89
N PHE A 453 35.34 11.77 22.38
CA PHE A 453 34.11 12.04 21.67
C PHE A 453 34.31 13.30 20.80
N ASP A 454 34.48 13.10 19.49
CA ASP A 454 34.80 14.20 18.57
C ASP A 454 33.57 15.04 18.22
N GLY A 455 32.39 14.44 18.23
CA GLY A 455 31.11 15.05 17.89
C GLY A 455 30.13 14.04 17.31
N ALA A 456 29.15 14.52 16.57
CA ALA A 456 28.20 13.64 15.91
C ALA A 456 27.77 14.21 14.55
N SER A 457 27.38 13.32 13.65
CA SER A 457 26.74 13.65 12.38
C SER A 457 25.31 13.12 12.37
N GLU A 458 24.52 13.56 11.40
CA GLU A 458 23.19 13.02 11.18
C GLU A 458 23.25 11.85 10.18
N TYR A 459 22.33 10.91 10.30
CA TYR A 459 22.08 9.93 9.27
C TYR A 459 20.61 9.96 8.84
N ALA A 460 20.35 9.59 7.60
CA ALA A 460 19.00 9.37 7.11
C ALA A 460 18.77 7.91 6.77
N ASN A 461 17.55 7.44 7.05
CA ASN A 461 17.09 6.11 6.68
C ASN A 461 16.25 6.24 5.41
N TYR A 462 16.70 5.60 4.34
CA TYR A 462 16.04 5.56 3.05
C TYR A 462 15.42 4.20 2.81
N GLN A 463 14.21 4.21 2.28
CA GLN A 463 13.55 3.02 1.76
C GLN A 463 13.52 3.09 0.24
N ILE A 464 14.14 2.13 -0.39
CA ILE A 464 14.12 1.95 -1.83
C ILE A 464 13.05 0.89 -2.15
N SER A 465 12.12 1.18 -3.04
CA SER A 465 11.10 0.24 -3.42
C SER A 465 10.84 0.21 -4.92
N HIS A 466 10.69 -0.99 -5.44
CA HIS A 466 10.33 -1.27 -6.83
C HIS A 466 9.06 -2.10 -6.88
N ASP A 467 8.00 -1.59 -7.49
CA ASP A 467 6.77 -2.33 -7.79
C ASP A 467 6.36 -2.11 -9.24
N PRO A 468 6.66 -3.05 -10.15
CA PRO A 468 6.35 -2.92 -11.58
C PRO A 468 4.85 -2.94 -11.85
N MET A 469 4.03 -3.46 -10.92
CA MET A 469 2.59 -3.60 -11.10
C MET A 469 1.79 -2.39 -10.61
N GLN A 470 2.39 -1.42 -9.93
CA GLN A 470 1.70 -0.28 -9.32
C GLN A 470 0.82 0.51 -10.31
N LYS A 471 1.31 0.75 -11.54
CA LYS A 471 0.54 1.44 -12.60
C LYS A 471 -0.68 0.62 -13.01
N TRP A 472 -0.56 -0.69 -13.06
CA TRP A 472 -1.64 -1.61 -13.42
C TRP A 472 -2.69 -1.72 -12.31
N VAL A 473 -2.28 -1.69 -11.04
CA VAL A 473 -3.19 -1.59 -9.90
C VAL A 473 -4.02 -0.30 -9.99
N LEU A 474 -3.37 0.85 -10.24
CA LEU A 474 -4.07 2.13 -10.42
C LEU A 474 -5.07 2.07 -11.58
N PHE A 475 -4.65 1.58 -12.75
CA PHE A 475 -5.51 1.47 -13.92
C PHE A 475 -6.73 0.56 -13.66
N SER A 476 -6.52 -0.61 -13.05
CA SER A 476 -7.60 -1.52 -12.69
C SER A 476 -8.57 -0.90 -11.69
N THR A 477 -8.06 -0.14 -10.71
CA THR A 477 -8.87 0.57 -9.72
C THR A 477 -9.72 1.66 -10.36
N LEU A 478 -9.16 2.45 -11.28
CA LEU A 478 -9.90 3.50 -11.99
C LEU A 478 -11.03 2.93 -12.84
N ILE A 479 -10.78 1.82 -13.57
CA ILE A 479 -11.82 1.12 -14.32
C ILE A 479 -12.91 0.60 -13.37
N MET A 480 -12.52 -0.04 -12.27
CA MET A 480 -13.44 -0.58 -11.28
C MET A 480 -14.35 0.53 -10.71
N LEU A 481 -13.79 1.63 -10.25
CA LEU A 481 -14.55 2.76 -9.68
C LEU A 481 -15.46 3.42 -10.73
N GLY A 482 -14.94 3.71 -11.92
CA GLY A 482 -15.72 4.33 -12.99
C GLY A 482 -16.92 3.47 -13.42
N THR A 483 -16.72 2.17 -13.53
CA THR A 483 -17.80 1.25 -13.90
C THR A 483 -18.76 0.97 -12.74
N LEU A 484 -18.31 1.02 -11.50
CA LEU A 484 -19.19 1.00 -10.33
C LEU A 484 -20.17 2.19 -10.35
N VAL A 485 -19.64 3.40 -10.52
CA VAL A 485 -20.45 4.63 -10.64
C VAL A 485 -21.45 4.51 -11.80
N GLY A 486 -21.00 4.06 -12.97
CA GLY A 486 -21.89 3.80 -14.11
C GLY A 486 -23.00 2.79 -13.79
N SER A 487 -22.66 1.71 -13.08
CA SER A 487 -23.64 0.69 -12.66
C SER A 487 -24.67 1.22 -11.66
N LEU A 488 -24.36 2.23 -10.86
CA LEU A 488 -25.28 2.85 -9.90
C LEU A 488 -26.18 3.90 -10.55
N ILE A 489 -25.64 4.70 -11.46
CA ILE A 489 -26.36 5.81 -12.10
C ILE A 489 -27.32 5.30 -13.18
N ILE A 490 -26.94 4.30 -13.96
CA ILE A 490 -27.73 3.84 -15.10
C ILE A 490 -28.95 3.06 -14.60
N LYS A 491 -30.14 3.59 -14.89
CA LYS A 491 -31.42 2.97 -14.56
C LYS A 491 -31.90 2.06 -15.70
N ARG A 492 -32.29 0.84 -15.39
CA ARG A 492 -32.81 -0.10 -16.37
C ARG A 492 -34.34 -0.02 -16.44
N ARG A 493 -34.85 0.32 -17.59
CA ARG A 493 -36.27 0.54 -17.88
C ARG A 493 -36.74 -0.41 -18.98
N ARG A 494 -37.96 -0.85 -18.87
CA ARG A 494 -38.65 -1.66 -19.89
C ARG A 494 -40.05 -1.13 -20.12
N ILE A 495 -40.44 -1.04 -21.38
CA ILE A 495 -41.78 -0.58 -21.82
C ILE A 495 -42.29 -1.61 -22.80
N TRP A 496 -43.59 -1.87 -22.73
CA TRP A 496 -44.35 -2.61 -23.71
C TRP A 496 -45.49 -1.73 -24.21
N VAL A 497 -45.77 -1.78 -25.52
CA VAL A 497 -46.84 -1.05 -26.15
C VAL A 497 -47.61 -2.01 -27.03
N ARG A 498 -48.95 -2.09 -26.92
CA ARG A 498 -49.87 -2.86 -27.76
C ARG A 498 -50.76 -1.94 -28.53
N LEU A 499 -51.00 -2.26 -29.78
CA LEU A 499 -51.89 -1.53 -30.69
C LEU A 499 -53.13 -2.39 -30.95
N HIS A 500 -54.26 -1.96 -30.42
CA HIS A 500 -55.55 -2.60 -30.63
C HIS A 500 -56.35 -1.83 -31.67
N PRO A 501 -56.55 -2.33 -32.91
CA PRO A 501 -57.39 -1.68 -33.92
C PRO A 501 -58.85 -1.67 -33.46
N ASN A 502 -59.53 -0.52 -33.62
CA ASN A 502 -60.99 -0.41 -33.44
C ASN A 502 -61.68 -0.39 -34.80
N ASP A 503 -62.98 -0.74 -34.84
CA ASP A 503 -63.80 -0.80 -36.07
C ASP A 503 -64.03 0.57 -36.70
N ASP A 504 -63.85 1.65 -35.98
CA ASP A 504 -64.00 3.06 -36.41
C ASP A 504 -62.69 3.64 -37.05
N GLY A 505 -61.68 2.85 -37.26
CA GLY A 505 -60.37 3.27 -37.82
C GLY A 505 -59.45 3.96 -36.83
N THR A 506 -59.81 4.02 -35.54
CA THR A 506 -58.95 4.48 -34.47
C THR A 506 -58.14 3.33 -33.89
N THR A 507 -57.09 3.64 -33.14
CA THR A 507 -56.24 2.61 -32.48
C THR A 507 -56.19 2.89 -30.99
N ARG A 508 -56.63 1.91 -30.17
CA ARG A 508 -56.37 1.94 -28.72
C ARG A 508 -54.96 1.47 -28.45
N VAL A 509 -54.16 2.35 -27.86
CA VAL A 509 -52.79 2.07 -27.46
C VAL A 509 -52.76 1.75 -25.99
N GLU A 510 -52.28 0.57 -25.65
CA GLU A 510 -52.07 0.10 -24.28
C GLU A 510 -50.58 0.06 -23.99
N MET A 511 -50.13 0.84 -23.00
CA MET A 511 -48.74 0.93 -22.59
C MET A 511 -48.54 0.35 -21.18
N ALA A 512 -47.44 -0.35 -20.97
CA ALA A 512 -47.04 -0.78 -19.63
C ALA A 512 -45.55 -0.63 -19.44
N GLY A 513 -45.15 -0.29 -18.22
CA GLY A 513 -43.79 -0.01 -17.86
C GLY A 513 -43.30 -0.78 -16.63
N LEU A 514 -42.04 -1.17 -16.65
CA LEU A 514 -41.37 -1.87 -15.52
C LEU A 514 -39.98 -1.30 -15.27
N ALA A 515 -39.77 -0.81 -14.06
CA ALA A 515 -38.42 -0.55 -13.56
C ALA A 515 -37.80 -1.86 -13.09
N ARG A 516 -36.73 -2.30 -13.73
CA ARG A 516 -36.02 -3.53 -13.33
C ARG A 516 -35.01 -3.30 -12.21
N THR A 517 -34.75 -2.05 -11.87
CA THR A 517 -33.81 -1.66 -10.83
C THR A 517 -34.45 -0.64 -9.90
N ASP A 518 -33.88 0.52 -9.74
CA ASP A 518 -34.47 1.60 -8.97
C ASP A 518 -35.78 2.09 -9.60
N SER A 519 -36.88 2.14 -8.81
CA SER A 519 -38.20 2.61 -9.25
C SER A 519 -38.41 4.12 -9.07
N ALA A 520 -37.47 4.81 -8.43
CA ALA A 520 -37.56 6.25 -8.18
C ALA A 520 -37.64 7.03 -9.52
N GLY A 521 -38.62 7.92 -9.62
CA GLY A 521 -38.87 8.73 -10.80
C GLY A 521 -39.43 7.97 -12.02
N TRP A 522 -39.65 6.65 -11.91
CA TRP A 522 -40.15 5.86 -13.04
C TRP A 522 -41.60 6.20 -13.41
N GLY A 523 -42.45 6.51 -12.43
CA GLY A 523 -43.83 6.90 -12.68
C GLY A 523 -43.93 8.18 -13.49
N GLU A 524 -43.15 9.20 -13.16
CA GLU A 524 -43.07 10.47 -13.89
C GLU A 524 -42.52 10.29 -15.30
N GLU A 525 -41.41 9.54 -15.45
CA GLU A 525 -40.80 9.21 -16.74
C GLU A 525 -41.80 8.46 -17.65
N PHE A 526 -42.53 7.48 -17.11
CA PHE A 526 -43.51 6.71 -17.82
C PHE A 526 -44.73 7.60 -18.21
N GLY A 527 -45.22 8.42 -17.29
CA GLY A 527 -46.31 9.39 -17.55
C GLY A 527 -45.95 10.39 -18.63
N ALA A 528 -44.73 10.92 -18.62
CA ALA A 528 -44.23 11.81 -19.66
C ALA A 528 -44.18 11.13 -21.04
N LEU A 529 -43.75 9.87 -21.13
CA LEU A 529 -43.78 9.10 -22.38
C LEU A 529 -45.21 8.85 -22.90
N HIS A 530 -46.13 8.57 -21.98
CA HIS A 530 -47.53 8.37 -22.32
C HIS A 530 -48.17 9.68 -22.84
N ARG A 531 -47.98 10.82 -22.17
CA ARG A 531 -48.47 12.15 -22.63
C ARG A 531 -47.91 12.50 -24.00
N LYS A 532 -46.60 12.31 -24.20
CA LYS A 532 -45.93 12.59 -25.48
C LYS A 532 -46.48 11.75 -26.63
N LEU A 533 -46.93 10.52 -26.40
CA LEU A 533 -47.55 9.68 -27.43
C LEU A 533 -48.95 10.19 -27.83
N HIS A 534 -49.63 10.82 -26.88
CA HIS A 534 -51.03 11.27 -27.06
C HIS A 534 -51.16 12.78 -27.26
N ASP A 535 -50.05 13.52 -27.48
CA ASP A 535 -50.01 14.99 -27.61
C ASP A 535 -50.75 15.72 -26.46
N LEU A 536 -50.64 15.14 -25.24
CA LEU A 536 -51.20 15.75 -24.03
C LEU A 536 -50.21 16.76 -23.44
N PRO A 537 -50.71 17.92 -22.93
CA PRO A 537 -49.84 18.93 -22.33
C PRO A 537 -49.14 18.41 -21.07
N ASP A 538 -47.98 19.01 -20.74
CA ASP A 538 -47.25 18.70 -19.50
C ASP A 538 -48.02 19.27 -18.29
N PRO A 539 -48.10 18.61 -17.13
CA PRO A 539 -48.76 19.14 -15.95
C PRO A 539 -48.29 20.53 -15.55
N ASP A 540 -47.01 20.82 -15.73
CA ASP A 540 -46.40 22.11 -15.38
C ASP A 540 -46.86 23.23 -16.35
N GLU A 541 -47.20 22.92 -17.63
CA GLU A 541 -47.78 23.87 -18.58
C GLU A 541 -49.27 24.18 -18.28
N VAL A 542 -49.98 23.20 -17.70
CA VAL A 542 -51.41 23.40 -17.33
C VAL A 542 -51.54 24.25 -16.07
N GLU A 543 -50.62 24.11 -15.09
CA GLU A 543 -50.63 24.97 -13.90
C GLU A 543 -50.21 26.43 -14.21
N GLU A 544 -49.33 26.67 -15.18
CA GLU A 544 -49.00 28.04 -15.64
C GLU A 544 -50.17 28.70 -16.37
N ASP A 545 -50.91 27.98 -17.23
CA ASP A 545 -52.04 28.53 -17.92
C ASP A 545 -53.24 28.80 -16.99
N GLU A 546 -53.50 28.01 -15.95
CA GLU A 546 -54.51 28.29 -14.92
C GLU A 546 -54.12 29.49 -14.02
N LEU A 547 -52.83 29.70 -13.75
CA LEU A 547 -52.33 30.85 -12.96
C LEU A 547 -52.39 32.18 -13.72
N TYR A 548 -52.41 32.17 -15.06
CA TYR A 548 -52.50 33.37 -15.90
C TYR A 548 -53.89 33.59 -16.51
N SER A 549 -54.91 32.72 -16.28
CA SER A 549 -56.24 32.84 -16.79
C SER A 549 -57.26 33.57 -15.85
N ASP A 550 -56.77 33.99 -14.65
CA ASP A 550 -57.57 34.73 -13.65
C ASP A 550 -57.21 36.24 -13.57
N ASP A 551 -56.94 36.91 -14.72
CA ASP A 551 -56.84 38.36 -14.81
C ASP A 551 -57.90 38.96 -15.76
#